data_9e5617d6193170a1d1fc8ead37c525be
#
_entry.id   9e5617d6193170a1d1fc8ead37c525be
#
_cell.length_a   1.000
_cell.length_b   1.000
_cell.length_c   1.000
_cell.angle_alpha   90.00
_cell.angle_beta   90.00
_cell.angle_gamma   90.00
#
_symmetry.space_group_name_H-M   'P 1'
#
loop_
_entity.id
_entity.type
_entity.pdbx_description
1 polymer ?
#
loop_
_entity_poly.entity_id
_entity_poly.type
_entity_poly.pdbx_seq_one_letter_code
_entity_poly.pdbx_strand_id
1 'polypeptide(L)'
;MIDKAKNVSQPKDYKLIVEKDVKIPLRDGAILYADIFRPDGGAERFPAIMNIGPYQKDRLWIPPDDLEEKANPHLAWETANPVWWCARGYACVRVDSRGSGKSPGLSDPSSYQEAVDFYDAIEWTAKLPWCSGSIGTLGVSYHANCQWRVANLQPPSLKAIIPWEGRADLYRDQT
;
A
#
# COMPACT_ATOMS: atom_id res chain seq x y z
N MET A 1 29.02 8.07 -12.98
CA MET A 1 27.68 7.74 -13.50
C MET A 1 27.24 6.44 -12.85
N ILE A 2 26.21 6.46 -12.00
CA ILE A 2 25.64 5.24 -11.45
C ILE A 2 24.93 4.55 -12.62
N ASP A 3 25.34 3.33 -12.95
CA ASP A 3 24.69 2.53 -13.98
C ASP A 3 23.27 2.18 -13.53
N LYS A 4 22.31 3.02 -13.91
CA LYS A 4 20.90 2.94 -13.50
C LYS A 4 20.22 1.61 -13.86
N ALA A 5 20.79 0.85 -14.80
CA ALA A 5 20.19 -0.39 -15.29
C ALA A 5 20.46 -1.61 -14.40
N LYS A 6 21.53 -1.59 -13.59
CA LYS A 6 21.96 -2.77 -12.82
C LYS A 6 21.20 -3.01 -11.50
N ASN A 7 20.48 -2.00 -11.00
CA ASN A 7 19.82 -2.05 -9.69
C ASN A 7 18.28 -2.10 -9.75
N VAL A 8 17.69 -2.21 -10.92
CA VAL A 8 16.24 -2.33 -11.07
C VAL A 8 15.88 -3.79 -11.29
N SER A 9 15.00 -4.33 -10.44
CA SER A 9 14.47 -5.69 -10.61
C SER A 9 13.82 -5.83 -11.99
N GLN A 10 14.23 -6.86 -12.73
CA GLN A 10 13.65 -7.11 -14.05
C GLN A 10 12.28 -7.76 -13.91
N PRO A 11 11.32 -7.45 -14.82
CA PRO A 11 10.03 -8.10 -14.81
C PRO A 11 10.18 -9.59 -15.11
N LYS A 12 9.36 -10.40 -14.41
CA LYS A 12 9.20 -11.83 -14.65
C LYS A 12 7.79 -12.10 -15.17
N ASP A 13 7.59 -13.25 -15.77
CA ASP A 13 6.29 -13.65 -16.32
C ASP A 13 5.37 -14.24 -15.23
N TYR A 14 5.06 -13.41 -14.22
CA TYR A 14 4.07 -13.76 -13.21
C TYR A 14 2.67 -13.42 -13.68
N LYS A 15 1.73 -14.34 -13.51
CA LYS A 15 0.30 -14.00 -13.58
C LYS A 15 -0.08 -13.14 -12.38
N LEU A 16 -0.98 -12.20 -12.59
CA LEU A 16 -1.52 -11.35 -11.53
C LEU A 16 -2.70 -12.04 -10.86
N ILE A 17 -2.61 -12.27 -9.56
CA ILE A 17 -3.73 -12.68 -8.71
C ILE A 17 -4.31 -11.43 -8.07
N VAL A 18 -5.64 -11.27 -8.15
CA VAL A 18 -6.37 -10.15 -7.56
C VAL A 18 -7.38 -10.69 -6.54
N GLU A 19 -7.22 -10.27 -5.30
CA GLU A 19 -8.12 -10.61 -4.20
C GLU A 19 -8.79 -9.31 -3.74
N LYS A 20 -10.11 -9.22 -3.91
CA LYS A 20 -10.88 -8.02 -3.60
C LYS A 20 -11.54 -8.16 -2.24
N ASP A 21 -11.66 -7.03 -1.54
CA ASP A 21 -12.44 -6.92 -0.31
C ASP A 21 -11.99 -7.89 0.80
N VAL A 22 -10.70 -8.11 0.89
CA VAL A 22 -10.10 -8.95 1.92
C VAL A 22 -10.24 -8.28 3.29
N LYS A 23 -10.74 -9.00 4.27
CA LYS A 23 -10.96 -8.50 5.63
C LYS A 23 -9.67 -8.55 6.43
N ILE A 24 -9.31 -7.43 7.02
CA ILE A 24 -8.19 -7.28 7.95
C ILE A 24 -8.76 -7.05 9.35
N PRO A 25 -8.70 -8.03 10.25
CA PRO A 25 -9.11 -7.83 11.63
C PRO A 25 -8.09 -6.98 12.39
N LEU A 26 -8.56 -5.99 13.13
CA LEU A 26 -7.76 -5.12 13.96
C LEU A 26 -7.80 -5.56 15.43
N ARG A 27 -6.84 -5.10 16.24
CA ARG A 27 -6.71 -5.43 17.67
C ARG A 27 -7.91 -5.02 18.52
N ASP A 28 -8.65 -4.01 18.11
CA ASP A 28 -9.86 -3.50 18.79
C ASP A 28 -11.16 -4.18 18.35
N GLY A 29 -11.07 -5.18 17.46
CA GLY A 29 -12.19 -5.91 16.91
C GLY A 29 -12.83 -5.28 15.68
N ALA A 30 -12.40 -4.10 15.25
CA ALA A 30 -12.82 -3.52 13.99
C ALA A 30 -12.25 -4.31 12.79
N ILE A 31 -12.81 -4.08 11.61
CA ILE A 31 -12.38 -4.74 10.38
C ILE A 31 -12.12 -3.67 9.33
N LEU A 32 -10.95 -3.68 8.72
CA LEU A 32 -10.69 -2.96 7.49
C LEU A 32 -10.85 -3.87 6.28
N TYR A 33 -11.04 -3.24 5.12
CA TYR A 33 -11.10 -3.94 3.85
C TYR A 33 -9.92 -3.53 2.97
N ALA A 34 -9.30 -4.53 2.33
CA ALA A 34 -8.17 -4.34 1.43
C ALA A 34 -8.39 -5.02 0.08
N ASP A 35 -7.74 -4.48 -0.95
CA ASP A 35 -7.52 -5.17 -2.20
C ASP A 35 -6.06 -5.62 -2.27
N ILE A 36 -5.84 -6.89 -2.57
CA ILE A 36 -4.52 -7.50 -2.68
C ILE A 36 -4.28 -7.88 -4.14
N PHE A 37 -3.16 -7.41 -4.66
CA PHE A 37 -2.63 -7.74 -5.97
C PHE A 37 -1.30 -8.43 -5.75
N ARG A 38 -1.14 -9.65 -6.24
CA ARG A 38 0.11 -10.39 -6.00
C ARG A 38 0.52 -11.25 -7.18
N PRO A 39 1.81 -11.55 -7.31
CA PRO A 39 2.28 -12.50 -8.29
C PRO A 39 1.76 -13.91 -8.00
N ASP A 40 1.46 -14.69 -9.04
CA ASP A 40 1.25 -16.12 -8.93
C ASP A 40 2.62 -16.83 -9.01
N GLY A 41 3.25 -17.01 -7.88
CA GLY A 41 4.56 -17.64 -7.75
C GLY A 41 4.51 -19.05 -7.13
N GLY A 42 3.34 -19.67 -6.99
CA GLY A 42 3.19 -20.96 -6.34
C GLY A 42 3.62 -20.90 -4.87
N ALA A 43 4.74 -21.54 -4.52
CA ALA A 43 5.29 -21.54 -3.16
C ALA A 43 6.23 -20.37 -2.86
N GLU A 44 6.53 -19.51 -3.84
CA GLU A 44 7.36 -18.32 -3.64
C GLU A 44 6.63 -17.29 -2.76
N ARG A 45 7.40 -16.62 -1.87
CA ARG A 45 6.88 -15.56 -1.01
C ARG A 45 7.40 -14.22 -1.47
N PHE A 46 6.54 -13.22 -1.47
CA PHE A 46 6.83 -11.89 -1.99
C PHE A 46 6.78 -10.82 -0.90
N PRO A 47 7.68 -9.82 -0.94
CA PRO A 47 7.49 -8.61 -0.15
C PRO A 47 6.25 -7.87 -0.62
N ALA A 48 5.58 -7.16 0.28
CA ALA A 48 4.40 -6.37 -0.07
C ALA A 48 4.67 -4.87 0.03
N ILE A 49 4.03 -4.12 -0.87
CA ILE A 49 3.97 -2.66 -0.85
C ILE A 49 2.55 -2.27 -0.46
N MET A 50 2.42 -1.50 0.61
CA MET A 50 1.13 -1.16 1.19
C MET A 50 0.87 0.33 1.20
N ASN A 51 -0.40 0.69 1.15
CA ASN A 51 -0.90 2.02 1.51
C ASN A 51 -2.25 1.90 2.24
N ILE A 52 -2.58 2.92 3.01
CA ILE A 52 -3.90 3.12 3.62
C ILE A 52 -4.37 4.53 3.32
N GLY A 53 -5.67 4.73 3.16
CA GLY A 53 -6.22 6.06 2.96
C GLY A 53 -7.72 6.10 2.70
N PRO A 54 -8.31 7.30 2.65
CA PRO A 54 -9.74 7.50 2.49
C PRO A 54 -10.21 7.53 1.03
N TYR A 55 -9.32 7.39 0.06
CA TYR A 55 -9.63 7.62 -1.36
C TYR A 55 -10.34 6.47 -2.06
N GLN A 56 -10.69 5.41 -1.31
CA GLN A 56 -11.29 4.17 -1.81
C GLN A 56 -10.31 3.33 -2.65
N LYS A 57 -9.95 2.16 -2.11
CA LYS A 57 -8.95 1.23 -2.65
C LYS A 57 -9.23 0.72 -4.07
N ASP A 58 -10.48 0.76 -4.49
CA ASP A 58 -10.97 0.25 -5.77
C ASP A 58 -11.39 1.35 -6.76
N ARG A 59 -11.19 2.63 -6.40
CA ARG A 59 -11.48 3.73 -7.29
C ARG A 59 -10.44 3.80 -8.40
N LEU A 60 -10.88 3.46 -9.62
CA LEU A 60 -10.04 3.51 -10.80
C LEU A 60 -9.57 4.95 -11.09
N TRP A 61 -8.27 5.09 -11.28
CA TRP A 61 -7.67 6.29 -11.84
C TRP A 61 -7.24 6.05 -13.29
N ILE A 62 -7.61 6.96 -14.16
CA ILE A 62 -7.23 6.94 -15.57
C ILE A 62 -6.18 8.04 -15.76
N PRO A 63 -4.91 7.69 -16.07
CA PRO A 63 -3.87 8.68 -16.30
C PRO A 63 -4.17 9.49 -17.56
N PRO A 64 -3.75 10.76 -17.60
CA PRO A 64 -3.74 11.56 -18.82
C PRO A 64 -2.92 10.91 -19.92
N ASP A 65 -3.28 11.18 -21.20
CA ASP A 65 -2.67 10.54 -22.36
C ASP A 65 -1.18 10.89 -22.56
N ASP A 66 -0.74 12.02 -22.00
CA ASP A 66 0.64 12.51 -22.07
C ASP A 66 1.58 11.88 -21.02
N LEU A 67 1.06 11.03 -20.11
CA LEU A 67 1.89 10.28 -19.18
C LEU A 67 2.45 9.00 -19.83
N GLU A 68 3.68 8.67 -19.41
CA GLU A 68 4.32 7.39 -19.81
C GLU A 68 3.57 6.17 -19.25
N GLU A 69 2.96 6.32 -18.07
CA GLU A 69 2.19 5.26 -17.45
C GLU A 69 0.89 5.01 -18.21
N LYS A 70 0.77 3.80 -18.75
CA LYS A 70 -0.43 3.43 -19.51
C LYS A 70 -1.57 3.04 -18.60
N ALA A 71 -2.79 3.39 -19.00
CA ALA A 71 -4.00 2.98 -18.30
C ALA A 71 -4.08 1.46 -18.17
N ASN A 72 -4.49 0.98 -17.00
CA ASN A 72 -4.81 -0.42 -16.76
C ASN A 72 -5.95 -0.50 -15.71
N PRO A 73 -6.68 -1.61 -15.63
CA PRO A 73 -7.88 -1.73 -14.79
C PRO A 73 -7.59 -1.75 -13.28
N HIS A 74 -6.33 -1.66 -12.88
CA HIS A 74 -5.90 -1.75 -11.49
C HIS A 74 -5.24 -0.48 -10.97
N LEU A 75 -5.20 0.60 -11.75
CA LEU A 75 -4.66 1.87 -11.26
C LEU A 75 -5.60 2.51 -10.24
N ALA A 76 -5.04 3.08 -9.19
CA ALA A 76 -5.74 3.93 -8.25
C ALA A 76 -4.87 5.13 -7.89
N TRP A 77 -5.52 6.24 -7.55
CA TRP A 77 -4.87 7.52 -7.31
C TRP A 77 -3.79 7.43 -6.25
N GLU A 78 -2.61 7.95 -6.57
CA GLU A 78 -1.47 8.10 -5.63
C GLU A 78 -0.95 6.80 -5.01
N THR A 79 -1.19 5.64 -5.65
CA THR A 79 -0.77 4.34 -5.13
C THR A 79 0.16 3.60 -6.07
N ALA A 80 0.81 2.55 -5.57
CA ALA A 80 1.62 1.67 -6.39
C ALA A 80 0.81 1.04 -7.54
N ASN A 81 1.37 1.03 -8.77
CA ASN A 81 0.78 0.34 -9.92
C ASN A 81 0.98 -1.18 -9.78
N PRO A 82 -0.07 -1.98 -9.55
CA PRO A 82 0.09 -3.41 -9.30
C PRO A 82 0.65 -4.17 -10.49
N VAL A 83 0.31 -3.77 -11.72
CA VAL A 83 0.81 -4.45 -12.93
C VAL A 83 2.33 -4.33 -13.01
N TRP A 84 2.88 -3.15 -12.70
CA TRP A 84 4.32 -2.91 -12.74
C TRP A 84 5.06 -3.62 -11.60
N TRP A 85 4.53 -3.52 -10.37
CA TRP A 85 5.19 -4.04 -9.18
C TRP A 85 5.09 -5.57 -9.08
N CYS A 86 3.92 -6.16 -9.40
CA CYS A 86 3.76 -7.61 -9.34
C CYS A 86 4.63 -8.33 -10.38
N ALA A 87 4.80 -7.77 -11.57
CA ALA A 87 5.74 -8.31 -12.55
C ALA A 87 7.18 -8.34 -12.03
N ARG A 88 7.51 -7.57 -11.00
CA ARG A 88 8.85 -7.49 -10.38
C ARG A 88 8.97 -8.24 -9.05
N GLY A 89 7.98 -9.06 -8.73
CA GLY A 89 8.00 -9.90 -7.54
C GLY A 89 7.61 -9.17 -6.25
N TYR A 90 6.77 -8.14 -6.34
CA TYR A 90 6.17 -7.46 -5.19
C TYR A 90 4.66 -7.63 -5.20
N ALA A 91 4.06 -7.87 -4.06
CA ALA A 91 2.61 -7.72 -3.92
C ALA A 91 2.26 -6.25 -3.62
N CYS A 92 1.06 -5.81 -4.03
CA CYS A 92 0.51 -4.51 -3.67
C CYS A 92 -0.75 -4.72 -2.83
N VAL A 93 -0.86 -3.99 -1.71
CA VAL A 93 -2.01 -4.07 -0.81
C VAL A 93 -2.54 -2.66 -0.56
N ARG A 94 -3.77 -2.42 -0.97
CA ARG A 94 -4.46 -1.15 -0.78
C ARG A 94 -5.53 -1.31 0.27
N VAL A 95 -5.50 -0.48 1.30
CA VAL A 95 -6.39 -0.58 2.43
C VAL A 95 -7.30 0.65 2.48
N ASP A 96 -8.61 0.45 2.56
CA ASP A 96 -9.54 1.50 2.96
C ASP A 96 -9.35 1.82 4.44
N SER A 97 -9.08 3.08 4.79
CA SER A 97 -9.01 3.48 6.19
C SER A 97 -10.38 3.38 6.86
N ARG A 98 -10.40 3.27 8.18
CA ARG A 98 -11.63 3.21 8.99
C ARG A 98 -12.61 4.31 8.59
N GLY A 99 -13.87 3.96 8.38
CA GLY A 99 -14.93 4.89 7.97
C GLY A 99 -14.85 5.37 6.52
N SER A 100 -14.03 4.72 5.68
CA SER A 100 -13.97 5.03 4.26
C SER A 100 -14.11 3.78 3.38
N GLY A 101 -14.54 3.96 2.14
CA GLY A 101 -14.76 2.88 1.19
C GLY A 101 -15.66 1.79 1.77
N LYS A 102 -15.12 0.56 1.90
CA LYS A 102 -15.84 -0.56 2.52
C LYS A 102 -15.52 -0.77 4.00
N SER A 103 -14.53 -0.07 4.53
CA SER A 103 -14.14 -0.18 5.94
C SER A 103 -15.13 0.56 6.83
N PRO A 104 -15.85 -0.13 7.74
CA PRO A 104 -16.82 0.51 8.62
C PRO A 104 -16.16 1.36 9.70
N GLY A 105 -16.95 2.12 10.43
CA GLY A 105 -16.54 2.91 11.58
C GLY A 105 -16.55 4.40 11.33
N LEU A 106 -15.98 5.15 12.26
CA LEU A 106 -15.83 6.60 12.16
C LEU A 106 -14.56 6.95 11.41
N SER A 107 -14.68 7.77 10.37
CA SER A 107 -13.54 8.35 9.68
C SER A 107 -12.89 9.43 10.55
N ASP A 108 -11.65 9.22 10.92
CA ASP A 108 -10.82 10.17 11.69
C ASP A 108 -9.44 10.29 11.03
N PRO A 109 -9.39 11.02 9.90
CA PRO A 109 -8.18 11.16 9.11
C PRO A 109 -7.03 11.80 9.91
N SER A 110 -5.84 11.28 9.70
CA SER A 110 -4.63 11.82 10.34
C SER A 110 -4.55 11.57 11.85
N SER A 111 -5.42 10.76 12.39
CA SER A 111 -5.45 10.42 13.82
C SER A 111 -4.36 9.41 14.22
N TYR A 112 -4.12 9.31 15.53
CA TYR A 112 -3.31 8.24 16.09
C TYR A 112 -3.94 6.86 15.84
N GLN A 113 -5.27 6.77 15.88
CA GLN A 113 -5.98 5.52 15.60
C GLN A 113 -5.73 5.03 14.19
N GLU A 114 -5.72 5.90 13.19
CA GLU A 114 -5.40 5.51 11.81
C GLU A 114 -3.98 4.92 11.69
N ALA A 115 -3.02 5.48 12.43
CA ALA A 115 -1.66 4.92 12.48
C ALA A 115 -1.63 3.54 13.14
N VAL A 116 -2.40 3.32 14.21
CA VAL A 116 -2.56 2.01 14.86
C VAL A 116 -3.23 1.01 13.95
N ASP A 117 -4.26 1.42 13.24
CA ASP A 117 -4.97 0.60 12.24
C ASP A 117 -4.01 0.15 11.13
N PHE A 118 -3.17 1.07 10.64
CA PHE A 118 -2.17 0.74 9.63
C PHE A 118 -1.06 -0.19 10.16
N TYR A 119 -0.64 0.01 11.41
CA TYR A 119 0.26 -0.92 12.08
C TYR A 119 -0.30 -2.35 12.08
N ASP A 120 -1.55 -2.51 12.50
CA ASP A 120 -2.21 -3.81 12.53
C ASP A 120 -2.34 -4.42 11.13
N ALA A 121 -2.68 -3.61 10.13
CA ALA A 121 -2.78 -4.06 8.74
C ALA A 121 -1.42 -4.53 8.20
N ILE A 122 -0.31 -3.85 8.54
CA ILE A 122 1.05 -4.25 8.18
C ILE A 122 1.39 -5.61 8.80
N GLU A 123 1.20 -5.76 10.12
CA GLU A 123 1.56 -6.98 10.82
C GLU A 123 0.66 -8.17 10.46
N TRP A 124 -0.60 -7.91 10.11
CA TRP A 124 -1.50 -8.93 9.59
C TRP A 124 -1.06 -9.40 8.20
N THR A 125 -0.76 -8.46 7.29
CA THR A 125 -0.33 -8.77 5.92
C THR A 125 0.97 -9.56 5.91
N ALA A 126 1.91 -9.22 6.78
CA ALA A 126 3.20 -9.90 6.89
C ALA A 126 3.09 -11.39 7.25
N LYS A 127 1.98 -11.81 7.87
CA LYS A 127 1.70 -13.21 8.26
C LYS A 127 1.00 -14.02 7.18
N LEU A 128 0.57 -13.40 6.09
CA LEU A 128 -0.11 -14.13 5.02
C LEU A 128 0.82 -15.15 4.35
N PRO A 129 0.31 -16.31 3.95
CA PRO A 129 1.15 -17.41 3.43
C PRO A 129 2.04 -17.04 2.24
N TRP A 130 1.57 -16.13 1.39
CA TRP A 130 2.28 -15.65 0.22
C TRP A 130 3.27 -14.51 0.54
N CYS A 131 3.19 -13.90 1.72
CA CYS A 131 4.04 -12.78 2.08
C CYS A 131 5.39 -13.26 2.65
N SER A 132 6.47 -12.58 2.28
CA SER A 132 7.82 -12.86 2.80
C SER A 132 8.04 -12.38 4.23
N GLY A 133 7.07 -11.65 4.81
CA GLY A 133 7.21 -10.99 6.11
C GLY A 133 7.85 -9.58 6.01
N SER A 134 8.21 -9.14 4.81
CA SER A 134 8.78 -7.81 4.59
C SER A 134 7.76 -6.89 3.94
N ILE A 135 7.44 -5.79 4.62
CA ILE A 135 6.49 -4.79 4.13
C ILE A 135 7.23 -3.48 3.83
N GLY A 136 6.97 -2.92 2.67
CA GLY A 136 7.25 -1.53 2.35
C GLY A 136 5.96 -0.73 2.23
N THR A 137 6.04 0.58 2.34
CA THR A 137 4.90 1.46 2.06
C THR A 137 5.25 2.44 0.95
N LEU A 138 4.28 2.74 0.08
CA LEU A 138 4.42 3.69 -1.02
C LEU A 138 3.12 4.44 -1.22
N GLY A 139 3.22 5.71 -1.49
CA GLY A 139 2.10 6.56 -1.86
C GLY A 139 2.46 8.03 -1.82
N VAL A 140 1.60 8.82 -2.45
CA VAL A 140 1.77 10.26 -2.59
C VAL A 140 0.83 10.99 -1.61
N SER A 141 1.14 12.21 -1.23
CA SER A 141 0.25 13.13 -0.50
C SER A 141 -0.27 12.52 0.83
N TYR A 142 -1.57 12.27 0.95
CA TYR A 142 -2.16 11.67 2.14
C TYR A 142 -1.57 10.29 2.46
N HIS A 143 -1.39 9.45 1.45
CA HIS A 143 -0.76 8.14 1.61
C HIS A 143 0.69 8.23 2.09
N ALA A 144 1.41 9.31 1.76
CA ALA A 144 2.74 9.57 2.29
C ALA A 144 2.70 9.98 3.77
N ASN A 145 1.72 10.82 4.16
CA ASN A 145 1.54 11.22 5.56
C ASN A 145 1.27 10.02 6.48
N CYS A 146 0.49 9.04 6.02
CA CYS A 146 0.23 7.81 6.76
C CYS A 146 1.51 7.00 7.01
N GLN A 147 2.47 7.03 6.08
CA GLN A 147 3.74 6.31 6.21
C GLN A 147 4.60 6.85 7.35
N TRP A 148 4.72 8.17 7.48
CA TRP A 148 5.46 8.80 8.58
C TRP A 148 4.86 8.43 9.95
N ARG A 149 3.53 8.46 10.05
CA ARG A 149 2.83 8.16 11.30
C ARG A 149 3.01 6.70 11.71
N VAL A 150 2.81 5.76 10.80
CA VAL A 150 2.97 4.34 11.14
C VAL A 150 4.43 3.97 11.38
N ALA A 151 5.37 4.57 10.65
CA ALA A 151 6.80 4.34 10.88
C ALA A 151 7.24 4.77 12.29
N ASN A 152 6.63 5.82 12.86
CA ASN A 152 6.87 6.24 14.24
C ASN A 152 6.42 5.18 15.27
N LEU A 153 5.49 4.30 14.92
CA LEU A 153 5.06 3.17 15.75
C LEU A 153 5.97 1.94 15.61
N GLN A 154 6.92 1.96 14.68
CA GLN A 154 7.92 0.92 14.44
C GLN A 154 7.37 -0.50 14.27
N PRO A 155 6.44 -0.77 13.31
CA PRO A 155 5.98 -2.12 13.08
C PRO A 155 7.17 -3.02 12.71
N PRO A 156 7.36 -4.18 13.36
CA PRO A 156 8.50 -5.07 13.10
C PRO A 156 8.65 -5.50 11.65
N SER A 157 7.52 -5.65 10.95
CA SER A 157 7.51 -6.09 9.54
C SER A 157 7.74 -4.96 8.55
N LEU A 158 7.68 -3.69 8.95
CA LEU A 158 7.94 -2.53 8.09
C LEU A 158 9.45 -2.39 7.84
N LYS A 159 9.87 -2.45 6.57
CA LYS A 159 11.29 -2.42 6.16
C LYS A 159 11.68 -1.17 5.41
N ALA A 160 10.73 -0.51 4.75
CA ALA A 160 10.98 0.69 3.96
C ALA A 160 9.71 1.55 3.85
N ILE A 161 9.90 2.85 3.73
CA ILE A 161 8.84 3.80 3.38
C ILE A 161 9.26 4.61 2.16
N ILE A 162 8.32 4.92 1.27
CA ILE A 162 8.52 5.78 0.08
C ILE A 162 7.44 6.87 0.10
N PRO A 163 7.60 7.89 0.95
CA PRO A 163 6.62 8.96 1.12
C PRO A 163 6.86 10.07 0.10
N TRP A 164 6.13 10.07 -1.02
CA TRP A 164 6.20 11.13 -2.01
C TRP A 164 5.28 12.30 -1.64
N GLU A 165 5.83 13.52 -1.65
CA GLU A 165 5.07 14.76 -1.39
C GLU A 165 4.26 14.70 -0.09
N GLY A 166 4.80 13.98 0.89
CA GLY A 166 4.21 13.85 2.21
C GLY A 166 4.77 14.86 3.19
N ARG A 167 4.04 15.06 4.28
CA ARG A 167 4.39 15.96 5.38
C ARG A 167 4.67 15.16 6.64
N ALA A 168 5.76 15.48 7.31
CA ALA A 168 6.10 14.87 8.59
C ALA A 168 5.38 15.59 9.75
N ASP A 169 5.21 16.90 9.65
CA ASP A 169 4.53 17.76 10.63
C ASP A 169 3.47 18.59 9.90
N LEU A 170 2.19 18.21 10.08
CA LEU A 170 1.08 18.88 9.41
C LEU A 170 0.94 20.36 9.78
N TYR A 171 1.30 20.74 11.00
CA TYR A 171 1.19 22.13 11.44
C TYR A 171 2.28 23.01 10.84
N ARG A 172 3.55 22.54 10.89
CA ARG A 172 4.69 23.30 10.40
C ARG A 172 4.82 23.34 8.90
N ASP A 173 4.40 22.26 8.24
CA ASP A 173 4.55 22.10 6.79
C ASP A 173 3.38 22.73 6.00
N GLN A 174 2.35 23.23 6.68
CA GLN A 174 1.16 23.85 6.04
C GLN A 174 1.04 25.37 6.21
N THR A 175 1.89 26.00 7.03
CA THR A 175 1.86 27.47 7.29
C THR A 175 2.85 28.22 6.43
#